data_1f24db8e9d099a24ed15073fc89ba52e
#
_entry.id   1f24db8e9d099a24ed15073fc89ba52e
#
_cell.length_a   1.000
_cell.length_b   1.000
_cell.length_c   1.000
_cell.angle_alpha   90.00
_cell.angle_beta   90.00
_cell.angle_gamma   90.00
#
_symmetry.space_group_name_H-M   'P 1'
#
loop_
_entity.id
_entity.type
_entity.pdbx_description
1 polymer ?
#
loop_
_entity_poly.entity_id
_entity_poly.type
_entity_poly.pdbx_seq_one_letter_code
_entity_poly.pdbx_strand_id
1 'polypeptide(L)'
;MPKFDYATHAYYFITICCKDRKRLFGKIVGAAYMPPVHVCLSKTGKVAERNLLAIEEHNPQARIEKYVIMPDHLHMILSIGCQGETAAGGIYAAPTVPRIMNSYKASVSRDIGFPVWQRSYHDHIIRDHHDFEEIWKYIANNPTQWVLDGKA
;
A
#
# COMPACT_ATOMS: atom_id res chain seq x y z
N MET A 1 -12.27 -3.34 11.63
CA MET A 1 -11.99 -3.60 10.21
C MET A 1 -13.08 -2.97 9.36
N PRO A 2 -12.71 -2.24 8.32
CA PRO A 2 -13.72 -1.64 7.47
C PRO A 2 -14.51 -2.70 6.70
N LYS A 3 -15.65 -2.29 6.23
CA LYS A 3 -16.55 -3.18 5.51
C LYS A 3 -16.04 -3.37 4.09
N PHE A 4 -15.98 -4.62 3.67
CA PHE A 4 -15.67 -4.96 2.29
C PHE A 4 -16.94 -4.81 1.46
N ASP A 5 -16.91 -3.89 0.51
CA ASP A 5 -18.06 -3.60 -0.35
C ASP A 5 -17.67 -3.70 -1.81
N TYR A 6 -17.65 -4.92 -2.32
CA TYR A 6 -17.25 -5.16 -3.71
C TYR A 6 -18.37 -4.85 -4.71
N ALA A 7 -19.56 -4.52 -4.25
CA ALA A 7 -20.64 -4.10 -5.15
C ALA A 7 -20.39 -2.70 -5.72
N THR A 8 -19.76 -1.83 -4.94
CA THR A 8 -19.49 -0.45 -5.36
C THR A 8 -18.01 -0.11 -5.46
N HIS A 9 -17.15 -1.05 -5.07
CA HIS A 9 -15.71 -0.83 -5.07
C HIS A 9 -14.96 -2.05 -5.60
N ALA A 10 -13.84 -1.79 -6.22
CA ALA A 10 -12.86 -2.83 -6.53
C ALA A 10 -11.72 -2.71 -5.53
N TYR A 11 -11.26 -3.81 -5.00
CA TYR A 11 -10.22 -3.85 -3.98
C TYR A 11 -9.00 -4.59 -4.52
N TYR A 12 -7.84 -4.02 -4.26
CA TYR A 12 -6.57 -4.56 -4.76
C TYR A 12 -5.58 -4.64 -3.63
N PHE A 13 -4.93 -5.79 -3.53
CA PHE A 13 -3.79 -5.95 -2.64
C PHE A 13 -2.53 -5.69 -3.46
N ILE A 14 -1.74 -4.70 -3.05
CA ILE A 14 -0.59 -4.23 -3.81
C ILE A 14 0.66 -4.37 -2.96
N THR A 15 1.72 -4.89 -3.58
CA THR A 15 3.04 -4.99 -2.95
C THR A 15 4.06 -4.31 -3.85
N ILE A 16 4.82 -3.38 -3.29
CA ILE A 16 5.88 -2.68 -4.00
C ILE A 16 7.18 -2.83 -3.22
N CYS A 17 8.24 -3.26 -3.89
CA CYS A 17 9.52 -3.49 -3.25
C CYS A 17 10.54 -2.42 -3.62
N CYS A 18 11.45 -2.14 -2.70
CA CYS A 18 12.58 -1.28 -2.98
C CYS A 18 13.54 -1.96 -3.94
N LYS A 19 14.22 -1.16 -4.74
CA LYS A 19 15.24 -1.63 -5.68
C LYS A 19 16.32 -2.40 -4.93
N ASP A 20 16.62 -3.59 -5.42
CA ASP A 20 17.60 -4.50 -4.81
C ASP A 20 17.27 -4.83 -3.36
N ARG A 21 16.02 -4.70 -2.96
CA ARG A 21 15.53 -4.96 -1.61
C ARG A 21 16.33 -4.19 -0.55
N LYS A 22 16.77 -3.00 -0.88
CA LYS A 22 17.45 -2.15 0.08
C LYS A 22 16.48 -1.70 1.16
N ARG A 23 16.92 -1.70 2.39
CA ARG A 23 16.09 -1.30 3.54
C ARG A 23 16.08 0.22 3.68
N LEU A 24 15.36 0.88 2.80
CA LEU A 24 15.34 2.34 2.73
C LEU A 24 14.31 2.97 3.67
N PHE A 25 13.28 2.23 4.07
CA PHE A 25 12.11 2.84 4.69
C PHE A 25 12.11 2.83 6.21
N GLY A 26 12.98 2.07 6.83
CA GLY A 26 13.00 2.05 8.28
C GLY A 26 13.53 0.74 8.85
N LYS A 27 13.18 0.52 10.10
CA LYS A 27 13.58 -0.68 10.84
C LYS A 27 12.43 -1.14 11.72
N ILE A 28 12.44 -2.42 12.05
CA ILE A 28 11.44 -2.98 12.95
C ILE A 28 11.91 -2.78 14.38
N VAL A 29 11.00 -2.31 15.22
CA VAL A 29 11.24 -2.07 16.64
C VAL A 29 10.32 -2.97 17.44
N GLY A 30 10.87 -3.58 18.50
CA GLY A 30 10.15 -4.51 19.34
C GLY A 30 10.57 -5.94 19.10
N ALA A 31 10.02 -6.87 19.87
CA ALA A 31 10.29 -8.29 19.74
C ALA A 31 8.96 -9.03 19.68
N ALA A 32 8.95 -10.18 18.99
CA ALA A 32 7.71 -10.93 18.79
C ALA A 32 7.03 -11.33 20.10
N TYR A 33 7.83 -11.54 21.16
CA TYR A 33 7.31 -11.91 22.47
C TYR A 33 7.03 -10.70 23.36
N MET A 34 7.30 -9.48 22.89
CA MET A 34 7.07 -8.23 23.64
C MET A 34 6.41 -7.21 22.70
N PRO A 35 5.14 -7.42 22.38
CA PRO A 35 4.44 -6.47 21.52
C PRO A 35 4.28 -5.12 22.24
N PRO A 36 4.03 -4.04 21.51
CA PRO A 36 3.79 -4.03 20.07
C PRO A 36 5.08 -4.04 19.25
N VAL A 37 5.06 -4.80 18.14
CA VAL A 37 6.11 -4.75 17.13
C VAL A 37 5.65 -3.78 16.06
N HIS A 38 6.49 -2.83 15.71
CA HIS A 38 6.10 -1.82 14.73
C HIS A 38 7.30 -1.38 13.90
N VAL A 39 7.03 -0.69 12.81
CA VAL A 39 8.07 -0.13 11.96
C VAL A 39 8.37 1.29 12.41
N CYS A 40 9.64 1.56 12.68
CA CYS A 40 10.10 2.92 12.91
C CYS A 40 10.59 3.45 11.55
N LEU A 41 9.82 4.35 10.95
CA LEU A 41 10.12 4.85 9.62
C LEU A 41 11.33 5.76 9.61
N SER A 42 12.18 5.56 8.61
CA SER A 42 13.28 6.47 8.31
C SER A 42 12.73 7.73 7.66
N LYS A 43 13.60 8.69 7.38
CA LYS A 43 13.23 9.88 6.65
C LYS A 43 12.62 9.53 5.28
N THR A 44 13.23 8.59 4.56
CA THR A 44 12.72 8.13 3.28
C THR A 44 11.40 7.36 3.43
N GLY A 45 11.26 6.61 4.51
CA GLY A 45 10.00 5.91 4.82
C GLY A 45 8.86 6.88 5.07
N LYS A 46 9.13 8.00 5.71
CA LYS A 46 8.12 9.03 5.95
C LYS A 46 7.69 9.70 4.65
N VAL A 47 8.61 9.87 3.71
CA VAL A 47 8.27 10.38 2.38
C VAL A 47 7.36 9.41 1.65
N ALA A 48 7.69 8.11 1.72
CA ALA A 48 6.85 7.09 1.11
C ALA A 48 5.44 7.08 1.71
N GLU A 49 5.34 7.24 3.02
CA GLU A 49 4.04 7.28 3.71
C GLU A 49 3.24 8.51 3.32
N ARG A 50 3.86 9.67 3.32
CA ARG A 50 3.18 10.92 2.95
C ARG A 50 2.59 10.84 1.55
N ASN A 51 3.37 10.34 0.60
CA ASN A 51 2.89 10.18 -0.77
C ASN A 51 1.81 9.13 -0.90
N LEU A 52 1.87 8.07 -0.08
CA LEU A 52 0.85 7.03 -0.08
C LEU A 52 -0.49 7.60 0.38
N LEU A 53 -0.48 8.36 1.46
CA LEU A 53 -1.70 8.99 1.95
C LEU A 53 -2.23 10.06 1.00
N ALA A 54 -1.35 10.68 0.21
CA ALA A 54 -1.75 11.65 -0.79
C ALA A 54 -2.46 11.03 -2.00
N ILE A 55 -2.40 9.72 -2.16
CA ILE A 55 -3.15 9.06 -3.24
C ILE A 55 -4.64 9.39 -3.17
N GLU A 56 -5.20 9.42 -1.98
CA GLU A 56 -6.62 9.74 -1.81
C GLU A 56 -6.93 11.17 -2.20
N GLU A 57 -6.02 12.08 -1.97
CA GLU A 57 -6.23 13.49 -2.35
C GLU A 57 -6.20 13.69 -3.86
N HIS A 58 -5.35 12.95 -4.56
CA HIS A 58 -5.22 13.07 -6.01
C HIS A 58 -6.23 12.24 -6.77
N ASN A 59 -6.85 11.26 -6.11
CA ASN A 59 -7.78 10.33 -6.74
C ASN A 59 -9.01 10.19 -5.86
N PRO A 60 -10.02 11.05 -6.01
CA PRO A 60 -11.19 11.07 -5.10
C PRO A 60 -11.94 9.75 -4.99
N GLN A 61 -11.82 8.87 -6.00
CA GLN A 61 -12.47 7.57 -5.98
C GLN A 61 -11.63 6.48 -5.34
N ALA A 62 -10.39 6.79 -4.99
CA ALA A 62 -9.46 5.81 -4.42
C ALA A 62 -9.33 5.99 -2.91
N ARG A 63 -9.17 4.88 -2.22
CA ARG A 63 -8.92 4.87 -0.78
C ARG A 63 -7.85 3.88 -0.42
N ILE A 64 -7.06 4.22 0.57
CA ILE A 64 -6.10 3.30 1.17
C ILE A 64 -6.81 2.69 2.38
N GLU A 65 -7.27 1.45 2.25
CA GLU A 65 -8.02 0.79 3.32
C GLU A 65 -7.10 0.30 4.44
N LYS A 66 -5.92 -0.14 4.08
CA LYS A 66 -4.92 -0.65 5.02
C LYS A 66 -3.56 -0.55 4.38
N TYR A 67 -2.52 -0.31 5.15
CA TYR A 67 -1.16 -0.35 4.63
C TYR A 67 -0.15 -0.67 5.73
N VAL A 68 1.02 -1.11 5.30
CA VAL A 68 2.20 -1.21 6.15
C VAL A 68 3.41 -0.88 5.29
N ILE A 69 4.31 -0.06 5.82
CA ILE A 69 5.57 0.25 5.16
C ILE A 69 6.66 -0.51 5.91
N MET A 70 7.18 -1.55 5.27
CA MET A 70 8.23 -2.40 5.81
C MET A 70 9.60 -1.82 5.43
N PRO A 71 10.69 -2.29 6.03
CA PRO A 71 12.01 -1.71 5.72
C PRO A 71 12.37 -1.70 4.24
N ASP A 72 12.00 -2.72 3.48
CA ASP A 72 12.40 -2.86 2.07
C ASP A 72 11.24 -3.02 1.10
N HIS A 73 10.02 -2.82 1.56
CA HIS A 73 8.82 -2.92 0.72
C HIS A 73 7.62 -2.32 1.44
N LEU A 74 6.50 -2.26 0.74
CA LEU A 74 5.24 -1.89 1.37
C LEU A 74 4.12 -2.74 0.80
N HIS A 75 3.08 -2.86 1.60
CA HIS A 75 1.82 -3.48 1.21
C HIS A 75 0.69 -2.50 1.45
N MET A 76 -0.32 -2.54 0.58
CA MET A 76 -1.53 -1.76 0.80
C MET A 76 -2.75 -2.49 0.25
N ILE A 77 -3.90 -2.19 0.81
CA ILE A 77 -5.18 -2.49 0.18
C ILE A 77 -5.70 -1.16 -0.37
N LEU A 78 -5.80 -1.10 -1.68
CA LEU A 78 -6.31 0.06 -2.38
C LEU A 78 -7.71 -0.25 -2.90
N SER A 79 -8.69 0.59 -2.58
CA SER A 79 -10.02 0.44 -3.13
C SER A 79 -10.29 1.58 -4.12
N ILE A 80 -10.99 1.24 -5.19
CA ILE A 80 -11.40 2.20 -6.20
C ILE A 80 -12.91 2.08 -6.35
N GLY A 81 -13.59 3.21 -6.21
CA GLY A 81 -15.03 3.23 -6.39
C GLY A 81 -15.42 2.92 -7.83
N CYS A 82 -16.40 2.03 -7.97
CA CYS A 82 -16.90 1.62 -9.27
C CYS A 82 -18.07 2.47 -9.73
N GLN A 83 -18.14 3.72 -9.32
CA GLN A 83 -19.20 4.61 -9.73
C GLN A 83 -18.91 5.11 -11.11
N GLY A 84 -19.20 4.26 -12.05
CA GLY A 84 -18.99 4.61 -13.42
C GLY A 84 -19.94 5.65 -13.92
N GLU A 85 -21.04 5.89 -13.23
CA GLU A 85 -21.87 6.94 -13.63
C GLU A 85 -21.44 8.18 -12.99
N THR A 86 -20.64 8.82 -13.63
CA THR A 86 -20.52 10.17 -13.35
C THR A 86 -21.82 10.81 -13.74
N ALA A 87 -22.21 11.66 -12.94
CA ALA A 87 -23.40 12.41 -13.19
C ALA A 87 -23.40 13.07 -14.54
N ALA A 88 -22.31 13.21 -15.15
CA ALA A 88 -22.22 13.86 -16.43
C ALA A 88 -22.37 12.89 -17.60
N GLY A 89 -22.80 11.69 -17.32
CA GLY A 89 -22.82 10.69 -18.33
C GLY A 89 -21.43 10.55 -18.88
N GLY A 90 -20.54 10.94 -18.07
CA GLY A 90 -19.24 11.08 -18.64
C GLY A 90 -18.53 9.84 -18.63
N ILE A 91 -17.75 9.95 -19.28
CA ILE A 91 -16.70 9.20 -19.70
C ILE A 91 -15.53 9.50 -18.81
N TYR A 92 -15.70 9.35 -17.54
CA TYR A 92 -14.56 9.35 -16.69
C TYR A 92 -14.03 7.96 -16.63
N ALA A 93 -12.93 7.74 -17.22
CA ALA A 93 -12.16 6.57 -16.90
C ALA A 93 -11.91 6.61 -15.40
N ALA A 94 -12.38 5.62 -14.67
CA ALA A 94 -11.97 5.46 -13.29
C ALA A 94 -10.45 5.38 -13.28
N PRO A 95 -9.78 5.96 -12.27
CA PRO A 95 -8.34 5.82 -12.18
C PRO A 95 -8.00 4.33 -12.12
N THR A 96 -7.03 3.91 -12.92
CA THR A 96 -6.60 2.53 -12.93
C THR A 96 -5.48 2.32 -11.92
N VAL A 97 -5.34 1.10 -11.44
CA VAL A 97 -4.24 0.76 -10.52
C VAL A 97 -2.89 1.11 -11.14
N PRO A 98 -2.59 0.74 -12.40
CA PRO A 98 -1.30 1.12 -12.99
C PRO A 98 -1.06 2.62 -13.00
N ARG A 99 -2.07 3.41 -13.27
CA ARG A 99 -1.93 4.86 -13.31
C ARG A 99 -1.61 5.43 -11.92
N ILE A 100 -2.34 4.97 -10.91
CA ILE A 100 -2.13 5.39 -9.53
C ILE A 100 -0.73 4.98 -9.06
N MET A 101 -0.34 3.74 -9.35
CA MET A 101 0.95 3.22 -8.91
C MET A 101 2.12 3.91 -9.61
N ASN A 102 2.00 4.16 -10.90
CA ASN A 102 3.06 4.89 -11.62
C ASN A 102 3.23 6.30 -11.07
N SER A 103 2.14 6.98 -10.79
CA SER A 103 2.16 8.31 -10.21
C SER A 103 2.77 8.29 -8.80
N TYR A 104 2.36 7.34 -7.98
CA TYR A 104 2.89 7.18 -6.63
C TYR A 104 4.40 6.93 -6.63
N LYS A 105 4.83 5.95 -7.42
CA LYS A 105 6.25 5.59 -7.50
C LYS A 105 7.10 6.76 -7.97
N ALA A 106 6.63 7.47 -8.97
CA ALA A 106 7.34 8.64 -9.51
C ALA A 106 7.46 9.75 -8.47
N SER A 107 6.38 10.02 -7.75
CA SER A 107 6.36 11.06 -6.73
C SER A 107 7.34 10.75 -5.59
N VAL A 108 7.36 9.52 -5.13
CA VAL A 108 8.28 9.12 -4.05
C VAL A 108 9.73 9.25 -4.49
N SER A 109 10.07 8.74 -5.68
CA SER A 109 11.43 8.82 -6.19
C SER A 109 11.86 10.26 -6.40
N ARG A 110 10.97 11.11 -6.90
CA ARG A 110 11.26 12.54 -7.09
C ARG A 110 11.52 13.23 -5.75
N ASP A 111 10.68 12.98 -4.77
CA ASP A 111 10.80 13.63 -3.46
C ASP A 111 12.02 13.15 -2.69
N ILE A 112 12.41 11.90 -2.88
CA ILE A 112 13.60 11.33 -2.24
C ILE A 112 14.87 11.74 -3.02
N GLY A 113 14.79 11.86 -4.33
CA GLY A 113 15.90 12.34 -5.15
C GLY A 113 16.71 11.24 -5.83
N PHE A 114 16.27 9.98 -5.74
CA PHE A 114 16.93 8.89 -6.47
C PHE A 114 15.92 7.77 -6.72
N PRO A 115 16.20 6.84 -7.64
CA PRO A 115 15.30 5.72 -7.91
C PRO A 115 15.19 4.80 -6.71
N VAL A 116 13.96 4.60 -6.24
CA VAL A 116 13.68 3.88 -5.01
C VAL A 116 13.21 2.46 -5.27
N TRP A 117 12.46 2.24 -6.35
CA TRP A 117 11.62 1.06 -6.52
C TRP A 117 12.18 0.04 -7.48
N GLN A 118 11.81 -1.22 -7.25
CA GLN A 118 11.90 -2.23 -8.29
C GLN A 118 11.02 -1.81 -9.46
N ARG A 119 11.30 -2.37 -10.62
CA ARG A 119 10.68 -1.95 -11.87
C ARG A 119 9.18 -2.17 -11.91
N SER A 120 8.71 -3.24 -11.27
CA SER A 120 7.30 -3.58 -11.29
C SER A 120 6.76 -3.66 -9.87
N TYR A 121 5.49 -3.97 -9.76
CA TYR A 121 4.83 -4.23 -8.49
C TYR A 121 3.90 -5.42 -8.68
N HIS A 122 3.45 -5.99 -7.56
CA HIS A 122 2.49 -7.09 -7.58
C HIS A 122 1.13 -6.56 -7.16
N ASP A 123 0.09 -6.97 -7.87
CA ASP A 123 -1.28 -6.68 -7.47
C ASP A 123 -2.12 -7.94 -7.53
N HIS A 124 -3.11 -8.00 -6.65
CA HIS A 124 -4.04 -9.11 -6.54
C HIS A 124 -5.42 -8.52 -6.31
N ILE A 125 -6.38 -8.91 -7.14
CA ILE A 125 -7.77 -8.46 -6.99
C ILE A 125 -8.40 -9.24 -5.86
N ILE A 126 -8.92 -8.51 -4.87
CA ILE A 126 -9.61 -9.12 -3.73
C ILE A 126 -11.06 -9.35 -4.13
N ARG A 127 -11.50 -10.61 -4.14
CA ARG A 127 -12.79 -10.96 -4.72
C ARG A 127 -13.88 -11.22 -3.70
N ASP A 128 -13.54 -11.52 -2.46
CA ASP A 128 -14.53 -11.83 -1.45
C ASP A 128 -14.08 -11.37 -0.07
N HIS A 129 -15.00 -11.45 0.87
CA HIS A 129 -14.77 -10.98 2.23
C HIS A 129 -13.70 -11.80 2.95
N HIS A 130 -13.65 -13.10 2.72
CA HIS A 130 -12.63 -13.95 3.34
C HIS A 130 -11.22 -13.57 2.89
N ASP A 131 -11.04 -13.36 1.59
CA ASP A 131 -9.75 -12.92 1.02
C ASP A 131 -9.36 -11.56 1.61
N PHE A 132 -10.31 -10.65 1.72
CA PHE A 132 -10.10 -9.34 2.30
C PHE A 132 -9.62 -9.45 3.76
N GLU A 133 -10.28 -10.27 4.58
CA GLU A 133 -9.89 -10.46 5.97
C GLU A 133 -8.50 -11.06 6.11
N GLU A 134 -8.18 -12.07 5.29
CA GLU A 134 -6.88 -12.71 5.34
C GLU A 134 -5.76 -11.73 4.98
N ILE A 135 -5.97 -10.94 3.95
CA ILE A 135 -4.99 -9.93 3.53
C ILE A 135 -4.86 -8.83 4.58
N TRP A 136 -5.96 -8.40 5.17
CA TRP A 136 -5.93 -7.43 6.26
C TRP A 136 -5.05 -7.91 7.41
N LYS A 137 -5.25 -9.15 7.84
CA LYS A 137 -4.45 -9.75 8.91
C LYS A 137 -2.99 -9.87 8.51
N TYR A 138 -2.74 -10.26 7.27
CA TYR A 138 -1.39 -10.39 6.77
C TYR A 138 -0.64 -9.04 6.85
N ILE A 139 -1.29 -7.97 6.44
CA ILE A 139 -0.69 -6.64 6.51
C ILE A 139 -0.47 -6.24 7.97
N ALA A 140 -1.46 -6.45 8.83
CA ALA A 140 -1.38 -6.08 10.24
C ALA A 140 -0.25 -6.81 10.96
N ASN A 141 0.00 -8.07 10.59
CA ASN A 141 0.99 -8.91 11.25
C ASN A 141 2.36 -8.88 10.59
N ASN A 142 2.53 -8.10 9.53
CA ASN A 142 3.77 -8.10 8.76
C ASN A 142 5.00 -7.73 9.60
N PRO A 143 4.96 -6.70 10.46
CA PRO A 143 6.12 -6.40 11.31
C PRO A 143 6.48 -7.55 12.26
N THR A 144 5.50 -8.19 12.87
CA THR A 144 5.73 -9.33 13.76
C THR A 144 6.33 -10.50 12.98
N GLN A 145 5.80 -10.78 11.79
CA GLN A 145 6.30 -11.85 10.96
C GLN A 145 7.76 -11.61 10.53
N TRP A 146 8.11 -10.36 10.27
CA TRP A 146 9.50 -9.99 9.95
C TRP A 146 10.46 -10.41 11.07
N VAL A 147 10.08 -10.16 12.32
CA VAL A 147 10.88 -10.57 13.48
C VAL A 147 10.93 -12.09 13.58
N LEU A 148 9.80 -12.76 13.42
CA LEU A 148 9.72 -14.22 13.48
C LEU A 148 10.56 -14.89 12.40
N ASP A 149 10.68 -14.26 11.23
CA ASP A 149 11.49 -14.77 10.12
C ASP A 149 12.98 -14.50 10.30
N GLY A 150 13.37 -13.86 11.41
CA GLY A 150 14.77 -13.59 11.69
C GLY A 150 15.40 -12.49 10.85
N LYS A 151 14.59 -11.60 10.31
CA LYS A 151 15.08 -10.52 9.44
C LYS A 151 15.42 -9.25 10.21
N ALA A 152 15.01 -9.17 11.43
CA ALA A 152 15.24 -7.99 12.26
C ALA A 152 16.70 -7.90 12.73
#